data_06f6dda556a11dff9104ff2101a92f69
#
_entry.id   06f6dda556a11dff9104ff2101a92f69
#
_cell.length_a   1.000
_cell.length_b   1.000
_cell.length_c   1.000
_cell.angle_alpha   90.00
_cell.angle_beta   90.00
_cell.angle_gamma   90.00
#
_symmetry.space_group_name_H-M   'P 1'
#
loop_
_entity.id
_entity.type
_entity.pdbx_description
1 polymer ?
#
loop_
_entity_poly.entity_id
_entity_poly.type
_entity_poly.pdbx_seq_one_letter_code
_entity_poly.pdbx_strand_id
1 'polypeptide(L)'
;MKKLSVYIWVIACILCFAAFSVQAAAPPAVGGQLPDFKLPAPKSSADKNYLGVSGTFFSGPFTIPQIKAKVVILQVFSMYCPYCQKDAPHVNSLYNRIENDPALKGKIKLLGIGAGNSEYEVGVFKNKYNVPFPLFPDADFNLHKLLGEVRTPYFIGVKINPDGSHQVFYSKLGAIEGNEEKFLKEMIGLSGL
;
A
#
# COMPACT_ATOMS: atom_id res chain seq x y z
N MET A 1 -48.41 -34.43 14.22
CA MET A 1 -48.17 -33.43 13.12
C MET A 1 -47.47 -32.15 13.65
N LYS A 2 -47.82 -31.57 14.81
CA LYS A 2 -47.16 -30.33 15.31
C LYS A 2 -45.68 -30.47 15.68
N LYS A 3 -45.24 -31.64 16.19
CA LYS A 3 -43.83 -31.87 16.57
C LYS A 3 -42.88 -31.94 15.38
N LEU A 4 -43.31 -32.52 14.26
CA LEU A 4 -42.51 -32.65 13.05
C LEU A 4 -42.22 -31.28 12.40
N SER A 5 -43.20 -30.33 12.44
CA SER A 5 -43.04 -28.97 11.94
C SER A 5 -41.99 -28.18 12.72
N VAL A 6 -41.88 -28.33 14.05
CA VAL A 6 -40.88 -27.65 14.88
C VAL A 6 -39.46 -28.11 14.55
N TYR A 7 -39.25 -29.39 14.30
CA TYR A 7 -37.91 -29.91 13.92
C TYR A 7 -37.45 -29.39 12.55
N ILE A 8 -38.37 -29.24 11.59
CA ILE A 8 -38.06 -28.70 10.27
C ILE A 8 -37.61 -27.20 10.38
N TRP A 9 -38.26 -26.41 11.22
CA TRP A 9 -37.89 -25.02 11.46
C TRP A 9 -36.54 -24.89 12.17
N VAL A 10 -36.24 -25.74 13.15
CA VAL A 10 -34.96 -25.75 13.87
C VAL A 10 -33.80 -26.12 12.92
N ILE A 11 -34.00 -27.14 12.07
CA ILE A 11 -33.00 -27.55 11.08
C ILE A 11 -32.77 -26.45 10.03
N ALA A 12 -33.84 -25.78 9.56
CA ALA A 12 -33.72 -24.68 8.63
C ALA A 12 -32.95 -23.47 9.22
N CYS A 13 -33.16 -23.15 10.52
CA CYS A 13 -32.40 -22.11 11.20
C CYS A 13 -30.92 -22.46 11.39
N ILE A 14 -30.60 -23.74 11.65
CA ILE A 14 -29.19 -24.18 11.80
C ILE A 14 -28.44 -24.13 10.45
N LEU A 15 -29.11 -24.42 9.34
CA LEU A 15 -28.51 -24.34 7.99
C LEU A 15 -28.28 -22.91 7.51
N CYS A 16 -29.05 -21.93 8.01
CA CYS A 16 -28.81 -20.50 7.68
C CYS A 16 -27.59 -19.90 8.39
N PHE A 17 -27.08 -20.49 9.49
CA PHE A 17 -25.93 -19.98 10.21
C PHE A 17 -24.56 -20.42 9.61
N ALA A 18 -24.53 -21.31 8.64
CA ALA A 18 -23.30 -21.91 8.10
C ALA A 18 -22.62 -21.15 6.96
N ALA A 19 -23.03 -19.93 6.63
CA ALA A 19 -22.53 -19.24 5.42
C ALA A 19 -21.81 -17.90 5.66
N PHE A 20 -21.40 -17.58 6.88
CA PHE A 20 -20.44 -16.49 7.07
C PHE A 20 -19.01 -17.02 6.95
N SER A 21 -18.55 -17.23 5.72
CA SER A 21 -17.13 -17.38 5.44
C SER A 21 -16.44 -16.05 5.75
N VAL A 22 -15.75 -15.99 6.88
CA VAL A 22 -14.77 -14.90 7.11
C VAL A 22 -13.68 -15.10 6.07
N GLN A 23 -13.79 -14.38 4.97
CA GLN A 23 -12.75 -14.35 3.95
C GLN A 23 -11.57 -13.59 4.54
N ALA A 24 -10.48 -14.29 4.85
CA ALA A 24 -9.22 -13.62 5.18
C ALA A 24 -8.87 -12.66 4.04
N ALA A 25 -8.49 -11.43 4.38
CA ALA A 25 -8.07 -10.47 3.37
C ALA A 25 -6.86 -11.04 2.61
N ALA A 26 -6.96 -11.10 1.29
CA ALA A 26 -5.85 -11.51 0.43
C ALA A 26 -5.06 -10.28 -0.02
N PRO A 27 -3.78 -10.43 -0.36
CA PRO A 27 -3.01 -9.36 -0.98
C PRO A 27 -3.73 -8.79 -2.21
N PRO A 28 -3.63 -7.48 -2.49
CA PRO A 28 -4.24 -6.89 -3.67
C PRO A 28 -3.81 -7.61 -4.94
N ALA A 29 -4.76 -8.17 -5.67
CA ALA A 29 -4.50 -8.97 -6.86
C ALA A 29 -4.12 -8.08 -8.05
N VAL A 30 -3.16 -8.52 -8.87
CA VAL A 30 -2.85 -7.89 -10.16
C VAL A 30 -4.08 -7.92 -11.06
N GLY A 31 -4.40 -6.79 -11.68
CA GLY A 31 -5.63 -6.58 -12.46
C GLY A 31 -6.80 -6.05 -11.62
N GLY A 32 -6.75 -6.19 -10.29
CA GLY A 32 -7.76 -5.69 -9.36
C GLY A 32 -7.53 -4.23 -8.92
N GLN A 33 -8.27 -3.81 -7.93
CA GLN A 33 -8.13 -2.51 -7.28
C GLN A 33 -7.55 -2.66 -5.86
N LEU A 34 -6.98 -1.59 -5.33
CA LEU A 34 -6.69 -1.54 -3.90
C LEU A 34 -7.99 -1.56 -3.10
N PRO A 35 -8.00 -2.15 -1.90
CA PRO A 35 -9.09 -1.94 -0.95
C PRO A 35 -9.25 -0.45 -0.66
N ASP A 36 -10.46 -0.05 -0.29
CA ASP A 36 -10.74 1.34 0.06
C ASP A 36 -10.14 1.68 1.43
N PHE A 37 -9.15 2.57 1.44
CA PHE A 37 -8.53 3.10 2.66
C PHE A 37 -8.03 4.52 2.44
N LYS A 38 -7.77 5.21 3.54
CA LYS A 38 -7.19 6.55 3.55
C LYS A 38 -5.88 6.55 4.33
N LEU A 39 -4.90 7.25 3.79
CA LEU A 39 -3.66 7.60 4.49
C LEU A 39 -3.86 8.92 5.24
N PRO A 40 -3.25 9.10 6.41
CA PRO A 40 -3.27 10.39 7.10
C PRO A 40 -2.59 11.47 6.26
N ALA A 41 -2.99 12.72 6.44
CA ALA A 41 -2.33 13.83 5.75
C ALA A 41 -0.83 13.86 6.08
N PRO A 42 0.05 14.04 5.07
CA PRO A 42 1.48 14.18 5.34
C PRO A 42 1.74 15.42 6.20
N LYS A 43 2.65 15.32 7.17
CA LYS A 43 2.96 16.44 8.09
C LYS A 43 3.86 17.47 7.45
N SER A 44 4.85 17.05 6.66
CA SER A 44 5.78 17.96 6.03
C SER A 44 5.20 18.58 4.74
N SER A 45 5.51 19.85 4.50
CA SER A 45 5.17 20.50 3.23
C SER A 45 5.87 19.83 2.05
N ALA A 46 7.07 19.30 2.26
CA ALA A 46 7.81 18.56 1.24
C ALA A 46 7.05 17.30 0.80
N ASP A 47 6.58 16.48 1.75
CA ASP A 47 5.81 15.26 1.46
C ASP A 47 4.46 15.58 0.80
N LYS A 48 3.77 16.67 1.24
CA LYS A 48 2.54 17.16 0.61
C LYS A 48 2.78 17.55 -0.86
N ASN A 49 3.83 18.32 -1.11
CA ASN A 49 4.19 18.76 -2.46
C ASN A 49 4.63 17.57 -3.33
N TYR A 50 5.42 16.65 -2.76
CA TYR A 50 5.85 15.44 -3.46
C TYR A 50 4.66 14.61 -3.94
N LEU A 51 3.68 14.35 -3.07
CA LEU A 51 2.48 13.58 -3.43
C LEU A 51 1.45 14.39 -4.22
N GLY A 52 1.61 15.72 -4.29
CA GLY A 52 0.66 16.61 -4.94
C GLY A 52 -0.69 16.71 -4.20
N VAL A 53 -0.69 16.42 -2.90
CA VAL A 53 -1.83 16.54 -1.98
C VAL A 53 -1.74 17.85 -1.16
N SER A 54 -1.30 18.92 -1.80
CA SER A 54 -1.18 20.26 -1.23
C SER A 54 -2.31 21.16 -1.71
N GLY A 55 -2.73 22.11 -0.86
CA GLY A 55 -3.75 23.10 -1.17
C GLY A 55 -4.93 23.09 -0.20
N THR A 56 -5.81 24.09 -0.32
CA THR A 56 -6.97 24.30 0.58
C THR A 56 -7.96 23.13 0.59
N PHE A 57 -7.93 22.29 -0.45
CA PHE A 57 -8.80 21.12 -0.57
C PHE A 57 -8.22 19.85 0.04
N PHE A 58 -6.94 19.84 0.46
CA PHE A 58 -6.25 18.67 1.00
C PHE A 58 -5.76 18.93 2.45
N SER A 59 -6.70 19.17 3.36
CA SER A 59 -6.39 19.36 4.78
C SER A 59 -6.56 18.10 5.64
N GLY A 60 -6.98 16.98 5.05
CA GLY A 60 -7.32 15.74 5.75
C GLY A 60 -6.70 14.47 5.14
N PRO A 61 -7.15 13.30 5.59
CA PRO A 61 -6.75 12.01 5.04
C PRO A 61 -7.08 11.91 3.54
N PHE A 62 -6.21 11.22 2.78
CA PHE A 62 -6.33 11.09 1.33
C PHE A 62 -6.22 9.62 0.88
N THR A 63 -6.70 9.32 -0.32
CA THR A 63 -6.61 8.00 -0.95
C THR A 63 -5.47 7.96 -1.98
N ILE A 64 -5.02 6.76 -2.35
CA ILE A 64 -3.95 6.59 -3.35
C ILE A 64 -4.30 7.25 -4.69
N PRO A 65 -5.54 7.14 -5.24
CA PRO A 65 -5.90 7.81 -6.50
C PRO A 65 -5.85 9.33 -6.48
N GLN A 66 -5.82 9.96 -5.31
CA GLN A 66 -5.69 11.41 -5.17
C GLN A 66 -4.24 11.93 -5.31
N ILE A 67 -3.26 11.02 -5.32
CA ILE A 67 -1.85 11.37 -5.54
C ILE A 67 -1.65 11.81 -6.99
N LYS A 68 -0.97 12.93 -7.19
CA LYS A 68 -0.65 13.44 -8.53
C LYS A 68 0.48 12.64 -9.16
N ALA A 69 0.14 11.46 -9.66
CA ALA A 69 1.05 10.54 -10.34
C ALA A 69 0.29 9.69 -11.36
N LYS A 70 1.01 9.05 -12.28
CA LYS A 70 0.47 7.99 -13.13
C LYS A 70 0.65 6.61 -12.49
N VAL A 71 1.69 6.47 -11.68
CA VAL A 71 2.07 5.25 -10.98
C VAL A 71 2.42 5.58 -9.55
N VAL A 72 1.90 4.78 -8.62
CA VAL A 72 2.30 4.81 -7.21
C VAL A 72 2.88 3.45 -6.84
N ILE A 73 4.07 3.45 -6.28
CA ILE A 73 4.71 2.28 -5.70
C ILE A 73 4.54 2.36 -4.18
N LEU A 74 3.80 1.42 -3.63
CA LEU A 74 3.58 1.27 -2.20
C LEU A 74 4.56 0.22 -1.67
N GLN A 75 5.36 0.57 -0.65
CA GLN A 75 6.12 -0.39 0.13
C GLN A 75 5.41 -0.63 1.46
N VAL A 76 5.01 -1.87 1.75
CA VAL A 76 4.64 -2.27 3.11
C VAL A 76 5.90 -2.75 3.80
N PHE A 77 6.28 -2.07 4.88
CA PHE A 77 7.49 -2.35 5.64
C PHE A 77 7.21 -2.44 7.14
N SER A 78 8.17 -2.88 7.92
CA SER A 78 8.19 -2.69 9.37
C SER A 78 9.59 -2.30 9.82
N MET A 79 9.70 -1.38 10.77
CA MET A 79 10.99 -1.00 11.34
C MET A 79 11.70 -2.17 12.03
N TYR A 80 10.95 -3.17 12.46
CA TYR A 80 11.47 -4.37 13.12
C TYR A 80 11.87 -5.48 12.15
N CYS A 81 11.55 -5.34 10.86
CA CYS A 81 11.88 -6.33 9.83
C CYS A 81 13.34 -6.18 9.37
N PRO A 82 14.24 -7.16 9.61
CA PRO A 82 15.63 -7.07 9.19
C PRO A 82 15.80 -6.92 7.68
N TYR A 83 14.93 -7.56 6.88
CA TYR A 83 14.94 -7.44 5.42
C TYR A 83 14.57 -6.03 4.97
N CYS A 84 13.60 -5.36 5.64
CA CYS A 84 13.25 -3.98 5.35
C CYS A 84 14.40 -3.02 5.68
N GLN A 85 15.09 -3.27 6.81
CA GLN A 85 16.25 -2.48 7.22
C GLN A 85 17.39 -2.59 6.21
N LYS A 86 17.68 -3.81 5.74
CA LYS A 86 18.70 -4.07 4.73
C LYS A 86 18.33 -3.49 3.36
N ASP A 87 17.05 -3.52 3.00
CA ASP A 87 16.54 -3.05 1.70
C ASP A 87 16.42 -1.51 1.63
N ALA A 88 16.36 -0.80 2.77
CA ALA A 88 16.12 0.64 2.79
C ALA A 88 17.08 1.46 1.90
N PRO A 89 18.41 1.22 1.85
CA PRO A 89 19.32 1.92 0.94
C PRO A 89 18.98 1.66 -0.55
N HIS A 90 18.52 0.46 -0.88
CA HIS A 90 18.13 0.08 -2.24
C HIS A 90 16.83 0.77 -2.67
N VAL A 91 15.86 0.87 -1.76
CA VAL A 91 14.61 1.61 -2.01
C VAL A 91 14.88 3.11 -2.13
N ASN A 92 15.83 3.67 -1.35
CA ASN A 92 16.30 5.04 -1.53
C ASN A 92 16.97 5.25 -2.90
N SER A 93 17.77 4.29 -3.36
CA SER A 93 18.38 4.32 -4.69
C SER A 93 17.31 4.30 -5.80
N LEU A 94 16.27 3.46 -5.66
CA LEU A 94 15.12 3.45 -6.55
C LEU A 94 14.44 4.82 -6.62
N TYR A 95 14.16 5.44 -5.47
CA TYR A 95 13.59 6.79 -5.41
C TYR A 95 14.48 7.81 -6.13
N ASN A 96 15.78 7.80 -5.89
CA ASN A 96 16.71 8.71 -6.53
C ASN A 96 16.75 8.52 -8.07
N ARG A 97 16.69 7.28 -8.56
CA ARG A 97 16.60 7.01 -9.99
C ARG A 97 15.33 7.60 -10.60
N ILE A 98 14.19 7.48 -9.92
CA ILE A 98 12.90 8.05 -10.37
C ILE A 98 12.97 9.58 -10.38
N GLU A 99 13.46 10.21 -9.31
CA GLU A 99 13.47 11.68 -9.19
C GLU A 99 14.55 12.36 -10.05
N ASN A 100 15.61 11.64 -10.43
CA ASN A 100 16.67 12.15 -11.31
C ASN A 100 16.38 11.91 -12.80
N ASP A 101 15.38 11.11 -13.16
CA ASP A 101 14.97 10.89 -14.54
C ASP A 101 13.83 11.85 -14.92
N PRO A 102 14.05 12.83 -15.82
CA PRO A 102 13.00 13.77 -16.26
C PRO A 102 11.78 13.08 -16.89
N ALA A 103 11.96 11.87 -17.46
CA ALA A 103 10.86 11.10 -18.04
C ALA A 103 9.95 10.46 -16.99
N LEU A 104 10.46 10.22 -15.77
CA LEU A 104 9.77 9.53 -14.68
C LEU A 104 9.35 10.45 -13.54
N LYS A 105 10.13 11.49 -13.28
CA LYS A 105 9.87 12.47 -12.23
C LYS A 105 8.45 13.02 -12.31
N GLY A 106 7.74 12.97 -11.19
CA GLY A 106 6.34 13.41 -11.12
C GLY A 106 5.32 12.41 -11.69
N LYS A 107 5.74 11.44 -12.49
CA LYS A 107 4.87 10.39 -13.01
C LYS A 107 4.82 9.16 -12.10
N ILE A 108 5.92 8.82 -11.45
CA ILE A 108 6.01 7.72 -10.47
C ILE A 108 6.21 8.34 -9.09
N LYS A 109 5.44 7.90 -8.12
CA LYS A 109 5.60 8.25 -6.71
C LYS A 109 5.81 7.00 -5.87
N LEU A 110 6.72 7.10 -4.89
CA LEU A 110 7.04 6.05 -3.94
C LEU A 110 6.60 6.48 -2.55
N LEU A 111 5.96 5.59 -1.82
CA LEU A 111 5.61 5.80 -0.40
C LEU A 111 5.65 4.49 0.37
N GLY A 112 5.79 4.58 1.70
CA GLY A 112 5.81 3.41 2.57
C GLY A 112 4.70 3.43 3.61
N ILE A 113 4.20 2.22 3.95
CA ILE A 113 3.26 1.98 5.06
C ILE A 113 3.98 1.10 6.08
N GLY A 114 4.16 1.62 7.28
CA GLY A 114 4.83 0.94 8.41
C GLY A 114 3.87 0.05 9.18
N ALA A 115 3.76 -1.22 8.78
CA ALA A 115 2.88 -2.21 9.42
C ALA A 115 3.30 -2.45 10.89
N GLY A 116 2.36 -2.23 11.82
CA GLY A 116 2.61 -2.31 13.26
C GLY A 116 3.58 -1.25 13.77
N ASN A 117 3.75 -0.14 13.05
CA ASN A 117 4.63 0.94 13.47
C ASN A 117 3.84 2.20 13.81
N SER A 118 4.09 2.73 14.98
CA SER A 118 3.64 4.06 15.41
C SER A 118 4.32 5.15 14.57
N GLU A 119 3.82 6.37 14.67
CA GLU A 119 4.43 7.52 14.01
C GLU A 119 5.88 7.76 14.47
N TYR A 120 6.15 7.60 15.76
CA TYR A 120 7.51 7.71 16.31
C TYR A 120 8.45 6.69 15.67
N GLU A 121 8.03 5.42 15.57
CA GLU A 121 8.81 4.33 14.99
C GLU A 121 9.07 4.52 13.51
N VAL A 122 8.06 4.98 12.76
CA VAL A 122 8.23 5.37 11.35
C VAL A 122 9.24 6.51 11.23
N GLY A 123 9.19 7.49 12.12
CA GLY A 123 10.16 8.59 12.19
C GLY A 123 11.57 8.11 12.46
N VAL A 124 11.74 7.19 13.42
CA VAL A 124 13.04 6.56 13.73
C VAL A 124 13.58 5.82 12.50
N PHE A 125 12.77 5.02 11.83
CA PHE A 125 13.18 4.32 10.61
C PHE A 125 13.58 5.30 9.50
N LYS A 126 12.74 6.33 9.25
CA LYS A 126 13.00 7.37 8.24
C LYS A 126 14.34 8.06 8.47
N ASN A 127 14.62 8.46 9.71
CA ASN A 127 15.85 9.14 10.06
C ASN A 127 17.06 8.22 10.00
N LYS A 128 16.96 7.01 10.57
CA LYS A 128 18.07 6.04 10.62
C LYS A 128 18.56 5.65 9.24
N TYR A 129 17.66 5.48 8.29
CA TYR A 129 17.99 5.05 6.93
C TYR A 129 17.94 6.18 5.89
N ASN A 130 17.77 7.44 6.32
CA ASN A 130 17.69 8.62 5.45
C ASN A 130 16.65 8.45 4.33
N VAL A 131 15.46 7.94 4.66
CA VAL A 131 14.41 7.66 3.66
C VAL A 131 13.88 8.98 3.08
N PRO A 132 14.00 9.23 1.77
CA PRO A 132 13.69 10.53 1.15
C PRO A 132 12.21 10.70 0.76
N PHE A 133 11.40 9.65 0.85
CA PHE A 133 9.99 9.65 0.47
C PHE A 133 9.06 9.55 1.68
N PRO A 134 7.75 9.83 1.50
CA PRO A 134 6.76 9.75 2.58
C PRO A 134 6.60 8.35 3.15
N LEU A 135 6.60 8.24 4.47
CA LEU A 135 6.26 7.04 5.21
C LEU A 135 5.04 7.32 6.10
N PHE A 136 4.12 6.36 6.16
CA PHE A 136 2.87 6.44 6.90
C PHE A 136 2.81 5.38 7.99
N PRO A 137 2.40 5.73 9.22
CA PRO A 137 2.24 4.78 10.33
C PRO A 137 0.98 3.93 10.13
N ASP A 138 1.04 2.69 10.64
CA ASP A 138 -0.09 1.77 10.75
C ASP A 138 0.05 0.96 12.05
N ALA A 139 0.01 1.66 13.20
CA ALA A 139 0.29 1.10 14.52
C ALA A 139 -0.63 -0.09 14.87
N ASP A 140 -1.89 0.00 14.49
CA ASP A 140 -2.92 -0.99 14.82
C ASP A 140 -3.11 -2.04 13.72
N PHE A 141 -2.22 -2.07 12.71
CA PHE A 141 -2.30 -2.97 11.55
C PHE A 141 -3.59 -2.82 10.73
N ASN A 142 -4.26 -1.67 10.78
CA ASN A 142 -5.53 -1.47 10.08
C ASN A 142 -5.36 -1.50 8.55
N LEU A 143 -4.35 -0.80 8.04
CA LEU A 143 -4.01 -0.81 6.62
C LEU A 143 -3.41 -2.16 6.21
N HIS A 144 -2.55 -2.71 7.03
CA HIS A 144 -1.91 -4.00 6.81
C HIS A 144 -2.94 -5.14 6.69
N LYS A 145 -3.98 -5.17 7.53
CA LYS A 145 -5.10 -6.11 7.42
C LYS A 145 -5.85 -5.97 6.10
N LEU A 146 -6.16 -4.73 5.69
CA LEU A 146 -6.80 -4.46 4.41
C LEU A 146 -5.94 -4.89 3.21
N LEU A 147 -4.62 -4.80 3.35
CA LEU A 147 -3.65 -5.24 2.33
C LEU A 147 -3.33 -6.73 2.39
N GLY A 148 -4.08 -7.53 3.16
CA GLY A 148 -3.99 -8.99 3.19
C GLY A 148 -2.92 -9.52 4.12
N GLU A 149 -2.56 -8.78 5.18
CA GLU A 149 -1.58 -9.18 6.20
C GLU A 149 -0.26 -9.69 5.60
N VAL A 150 0.21 -9.01 4.55
CA VAL A 150 1.37 -9.40 3.77
C VAL A 150 2.65 -9.40 4.62
N ARG A 151 3.55 -10.34 4.35
CA ARG A 151 4.90 -10.32 4.94
C ARG A 151 5.69 -9.15 4.38
N THR A 152 6.65 -8.62 5.14
CA THR A 152 7.44 -7.45 4.77
C THR A 152 8.89 -7.81 4.41
N PRO A 153 9.52 -7.09 3.48
CA PRO A 153 8.96 -6.01 2.67
C PRO A 153 8.03 -6.53 1.57
N TYR A 154 6.99 -5.76 1.25
CA TYR A 154 6.05 -6.10 0.16
C TYR A 154 5.85 -4.87 -0.72
N PHE A 155 5.80 -5.06 -2.04
CA PHE A 155 5.61 -3.97 -2.98
C PHE A 155 4.32 -4.13 -3.76
N ILE A 156 3.57 -3.03 -3.87
CA ILE A 156 2.34 -2.93 -4.66
C ILE A 156 2.50 -1.78 -5.65
N GLY A 157 2.38 -2.06 -6.94
CA GLY A 157 2.36 -1.06 -8.00
C GLY A 157 0.93 -0.75 -8.40
N VAL A 158 0.57 0.53 -8.36
CA VAL A 158 -0.77 1.02 -8.67
C VAL A 158 -0.70 2.01 -9.82
N LYS A 159 -1.44 1.75 -10.89
CA LYS A 159 -1.65 2.70 -11.99
C LYS A 159 -2.87 3.54 -11.68
N ILE A 160 -2.74 4.85 -11.84
CA ILE A 160 -3.83 5.82 -11.70
C ILE A 160 -4.20 6.31 -13.10
N ASN A 161 -5.47 6.17 -13.47
CA ASN A 161 -5.98 6.61 -14.75
C ASN A 161 -6.46 8.08 -14.69
N PRO A 162 -6.57 8.78 -15.84
CA PRO A 162 -7.03 10.17 -15.88
C PRO A 162 -8.44 10.40 -15.33
N ASP A 163 -9.29 9.38 -15.35
CA ASP A 163 -10.66 9.39 -14.82
C ASP A 163 -10.72 9.20 -13.29
N GLY A 164 -9.55 9.03 -12.63
CA GLY A 164 -9.45 8.77 -11.20
C GLY A 164 -9.62 7.30 -10.80
N SER A 165 -9.89 6.41 -11.75
CA SER A 165 -9.83 4.96 -11.49
C SER A 165 -8.40 4.51 -11.29
N HIS A 166 -8.21 3.36 -10.63
CA HIS A 166 -6.87 2.82 -10.41
C HIS A 166 -6.87 1.29 -10.56
N GLN A 167 -5.70 0.74 -10.86
CA GLN A 167 -5.51 -0.69 -11.02
C GLN A 167 -4.16 -1.12 -10.43
N VAL A 168 -4.18 -2.22 -9.68
CA VAL A 168 -2.96 -2.89 -9.24
C VAL A 168 -2.33 -3.62 -10.41
N PHE A 169 -1.09 -3.28 -10.75
CA PHE A 169 -0.35 -3.95 -11.81
C PHE A 169 0.83 -4.79 -11.29
N TYR A 170 1.18 -4.62 -10.01
CA TYR A 170 2.23 -5.35 -9.34
C TYR A 170 1.87 -5.61 -7.88
N SER A 171 2.14 -6.83 -7.39
CA SER A 171 1.84 -7.20 -6.01
C SER A 171 2.75 -8.38 -5.64
N LYS A 172 3.88 -8.12 -4.96
CA LYS A 172 4.88 -9.14 -4.64
C LYS A 172 5.58 -8.92 -3.30
N LEU A 173 5.84 -10.04 -2.63
CA LEU A 173 6.74 -10.13 -1.48
C LEU A 173 8.20 -10.12 -1.95
N GLY A 174 9.06 -9.44 -1.20
CA GLY A 174 10.50 -9.50 -1.35
C GLY A 174 11.16 -8.13 -1.36
N ALA A 175 12.46 -8.11 -1.09
CA ALA A 175 13.32 -6.95 -1.14
C ALA A 175 13.79 -6.68 -2.59
N ILE A 176 14.20 -5.45 -2.87
CA ILE A 176 14.77 -5.05 -4.18
C ILE A 176 16.25 -5.50 -4.27
N GLU A 177 17.01 -5.40 -3.18
CA GLU A 177 18.39 -5.85 -2.97
C GLU A 177 19.31 -5.80 -4.20
N GLY A 178 19.74 -4.58 -4.59
CA GLY A 178 20.72 -4.42 -5.69
C GLY A 178 20.15 -4.63 -7.11
N ASN A 179 18.85 -4.78 -7.24
CA ASN A 179 18.15 -4.92 -8.52
C ASN A 179 17.25 -3.72 -8.84
N GLU A 180 17.58 -2.51 -8.36
CA GLU A 180 16.74 -1.32 -8.47
C GLU A 180 16.42 -0.97 -9.92
N GLU A 181 17.40 -1.11 -10.82
CA GLU A 181 17.20 -0.85 -12.25
C GLU A 181 16.25 -1.86 -12.88
N LYS A 182 16.42 -3.15 -12.57
CA LYS A 182 15.54 -4.22 -13.05
C LYS A 182 14.12 -4.02 -12.51
N PHE A 183 14.00 -3.72 -11.22
CA PHE A 183 12.72 -3.43 -10.59
C PHE A 183 12.03 -2.23 -11.23
N LEU A 184 12.75 -1.13 -11.46
CA LEU A 184 12.21 0.07 -12.12
C LEU A 184 11.74 -0.23 -13.56
N LYS A 185 12.53 -0.97 -14.34
CA LYS A 185 12.14 -1.41 -15.69
C LYS A 185 10.89 -2.28 -15.68
N GLU A 186 10.77 -3.19 -14.69
CA GLU A 186 9.56 -4.00 -14.50
C GLU A 186 8.35 -3.11 -14.19
N MET A 187 8.49 -2.13 -13.27
CA MET A 187 7.41 -1.19 -12.95
C MET A 187 6.96 -0.38 -14.17
N ILE A 188 7.89 0.16 -14.96
CA ILE A 188 7.59 0.90 -16.18
C ILE A 188 6.87 0.02 -17.20
N GLY A 189 7.42 -1.16 -17.48
CA GLY A 189 6.87 -2.09 -18.46
C GLY A 189 5.45 -2.56 -18.12
N LEU A 190 5.22 -2.96 -16.86
CA LEU A 190 3.91 -3.44 -16.41
C LEU A 190 2.86 -2.34 -16.30
N SER A 191 3.26 -1.10 -15.97
CA SER A 191 2.34 0.03 -15.89
C SER A 191 1.96 0.61 -17.26
N GLY A 192 2.75 0.35 -18.30
CA GLY A 192 2.60 0.96 -19.63
C GLY A 192 2.89 2.46 -19.63
N LEU A 193 3.85 2.91 -18.81
CA LEU A 193 4.24 4.32 -18.65
C LEU A 193 5.14 4.78 -19.80
#